data_db28c2e8cc5b86b032cb29c03a2de49f
#
_entry.id   db28c2e8cc5b86b032cb29c03a2de49f
#
_cell.length_a   1.000
_cell.length_b   1.000
_cell.length_c   1.000
_cell.angle_alpha   90.00
_cell.angle_beta   90.00
_cell.angle_gamma   90.00
#
_symmetry.space_group_name_H-M   'P 1'
#
loop_
_entity.id
_entity.type
_entity.pdbx_description
1 polymer ?
#
loop_
_entity_poly.entity_id
_entity_poly.type
_entity_poly.pdbx_seq_one_letter_code
_entity_poly.pdbx_strand_id
1 'polypeptide(L)'
;MKPIIIVSTFPNKTVTKKVANQLVKKKLAACVNITKIDSVYSWKGKIQNDSEYLAFFKTTKKNEKTLKNEIKKLHPYDVPEIVEINVNSMNKPYLDWLVDSTL
;
A
#
# COMPACT_ATOMS: atom_id res chain seq x y z
N MET A 1 -12.39 3.84 14.98
CA MET A 1 -12.17 3.58 13.55
C MET A 1 -11.34 2.33 13.35
N LYS A 2 -11.66 1.55 12.34
CA LYS A 2 -11.00 0.27 12.11
C LYS A 2 -9.73 0.45 11.26
N PRO A 3 -8.55 0.03 11.75
CA PRO A 3 -7.33 0.12 10.96
C PRO A 3 -7.26 -1.01 9.93
N ILE A 4 -6.66 -0.70 8.78
CA ILE A 4 -6.38 -1.66 7.71
C ILE A 4 -5.00 -1.38 7.13
N ILE A 5 -4.46 -2.37 6.42
CA ILE A 5 -3.25 -2.22 5.64
C ILE A 5 -3.57 -2.59 4.20
N ILE A 6 -3.26 -1.70 3.27
CA ILE A 6 -3.33 -2.01 1.84
C ILE A 6 -1.93 -2.34 1.38
N VAL A 7 -1.78 -3.47 0.68
CA VAL A 7 -0.49 -3.96 0.20
C VAL A 7 -0.45 -3.84 -1.31
N SER A 8 0.65 -3.35 -1.84
CA SER A 8 0.89 -3.29 -3.27
C SER A 8 2.38 -3.47 -3.55
N THR A 9 2.72 -3.90 -4.77
CA THR A 9 4.11 -4.05 -5.22
C THR A 9 4.36 -3.16 -6.43
N PHE A 10 5.59 -2.66 -6.52
CA PHE A 10 5.98 -1.69 -7.54
C PHE A 10 7.33 -2.10 -8.18
N PRO A 11 7.62 -1.63 -9.41
CA PRO A 11 8.81 -2.09 -10.13
C PRO A 11 10.13 -1.55 -9.59
N ASN A 12 10.13 -0.37 -8.97
CA ASN A 12 11.36 0.23 -8.47
C ASN A 12 11.09 1.18 -7.29
N LYS A 13 12.16 1.54 -6.60
CA LYS A 13 12.07 2.36 -5.38
C LYS A 13 11.56 3.77 -5.66
N THR A 14 11.98 4.36 -6.77
CA THR A 14 11.60 5.74 -7.14
C THR A 14 10.08 5.87 -7.29
N VAL A 15 9.48 4.97 -8.07
CA VAL A 15 8.02 4.97 -8.28
C VAL A 15 7.30 4.70 -6.96
N THR A 16 7.77 3.74 -6.17
CA THR A 16 7.15 3.38 -4.90
C THR A 16 7.13 4.58 -3.95
N LYS A 17 8.26 5.27 -3.81
CA LYS A 17 8.36 6.44 -2.93
C LYS A 17 7.50 7.60 -3.42
N LYS A 18 7.42 7.79 -4.73
CA LYS A 18 6.58 8.85 -5.31
C LYS A 18 5.11 8.61 -4.97
N VAL A 19 4.63 7.41 -5.18
CA VAL A 19 3.23 7.04 -4.85
C VAL A 19 2.99 7.18 -3.35
N ALA A 20 3.90 6.66 -2.52
CA ALA A 20 3.79 6.72 -1.07
C ALA A 20 3.70 8.17 -0.57
N ASN A 21 4.59 9.03 -1.05
CA ASN A 21 4.60 10.44 -0.65
C ASN A 21 3.31 11.15 -1.02
N GLN A 22 2.78 10.92 -2.22
CA GLN A 22 1.54 11.53 -2.67
C GLN A 22 0.36 11.11 -1.78
N LEU A 23 0.28 9.83 -1.42
CA LEU A 23 -0.86 9.32 -0.67
C LEU A 23 -0.81 9.69 0.81
N VAL A 24 0.37 9.82 1.38
CA VAL A 24 0.53 10.36 2.74
C VAL A 24 0.18 11.86 2.75
N LYS A 25 0.63 12.60 1.76
CA LYS A 25 0.31 14.02 1.63
C LYS A 25 -1.19 14.27 1.53
N LYS A 26 -1.91 13.39 0.84
CA LYS A 26 -3.38 13.46 0.68
C LYS A 26 -4.12 12.94 1.91
N LYS A 27 -3.41 12.50 2.95
CA LYS A 27 -3.99 11.90 4.15
C LYS A 27 -4.81 10.63 3.89
N LEU A 28 -4.52 9.95 2.82
CA LEU A 28 -5.15 8.65 2.51
C LEU A 28 -4.42 7.51 3.18
N ALA A 29 -3.16 7.71 3.53
CA ALA A 29 -2.38 6.77 4.33
C ALA A 29 -1.64 7.55 5.41
N ALA A 30 -1.58 7.00 6.61
CA ALA A 30 -0.84 7.62 7.71
C ALA A 30 0.65 7.36 7.59
N CYS A 31 0.99 6.17 7.09
CA CYS A 31 2.36 5.69 6.97
C CYS A 31 2.44 4.70 5.84
N VAL A 32 3.53 4.72 5.09
CA VAL A 32 3.81 3.69 4.09
C VAL A 32 5.19 3.12 4.38
N ASN A 33 5.24 1.82 4.68
CA ASN A 33 6.50 1.11 4.84
C ASN A 33 6.86 0.45 3.51
N ILE A 34 8.13 0.52 3.15
CA ILE A 34 8.63 0.05 1.86
C ILE A 34 9.82 -0.87 2.07
N THR A 35 9.82 -2.01 1.39
CA THR A 35 10.95 -2.93 1.41
C THR A 35 11.15 -3.56 0.04
N LYS A 36 12.40 -3.85 -0.29
CA LYS A 36 12.74 -4.57 -1.52
C LYS A 36 12.46 -6.05 -1.32
N ILE A 37 11.86 -6.68 -2.33
CA ILE A 37 11.53 -8.11 -2.30
C ILE A 37 11.91 -8.77 -3.62
N ASP A 38 12.01 -10.10 -3.59
CA ASP A 38 12.06 -10.93 -4.78
C ASP A 38 10.71 -11.59 -4.94
N SER A 39 10.16 -11.53 -6.15
CA SER A 39 8.83 -12.09 -6.45
C SER A 39 8.96 -13.18 -7.51
N VAL A 40 8.30 -14.30 -7.25
CA VAL A 40 8.22 -15.42 -8.20
C VAL A 40 6.74 -15.65 -8.47
N TYR A 41 6.34 -15.59 -9.74
CA TYR A 41 4.94 -15.72 -10.11
C TYR A 41 4.77 -16.21 -11.53
N SER A 42 3.59 -16.67 -11.85
CA SER A 42 3.24 -17.11 -13.20
C SER A 42 2.56 -15.97 -13.95
N TRP A 43 3.03 -15.69 -15.16
CA TRP A 43 2.44 -14.68 -16.01
C TRP A 43 2.46 -15.17 -17.45
N LYS A 44 1.27 -15.26 -18.07
CA LYS A 44 1.11 -15.73 -19.46
C LYS A 44 1.80 -17.08 -19.70
N GLY A 45 1.62 -18.01 -18.77
CA GLY A 45 2.16 -19.37 -18.84
C GLY A 45 3.64 -19.52 -18.54
N LYS A 46 4.31 -18.44 -18.11
CA LYS A 46 5.75 -18.48 -17.80
C LYS A 46 5.99 -18.09 -16.35
N ILE A 47 7.02 -18.69 -15.76
CA ILE A 47 7.45 -18.33 -14.40
C ILE A 47 8.36 -17.10 -14.51
N GLN A 48 7.99 -16.06 -13.78
CA GLN A 48 8.75 -14.82 -13.69
C GLN A 48 9.50 -14.76 -12.37
N ASN A 49 10.69 -14.19 -12.39
CA ASN A 49 11.50 -13.93 -11.20
C ASN A 49 11.94 -12.48 -11.27
N ASP A 50 11.32 -11.63 -10.47
CA ASP A 50 11.56 -10.19 -10.53
C ASP A 50 11.88 -9.62 -9.16
N SER A 51 12.72 -8.57 -9.14
CA SER A 51 12.86 -7.72 -7.96
C SER A 51 11.75 -6.70 -7.99
N GLU A 52 11.09 -6.52 -6.85
CA GLU A 52 10.03 -5.53 -6.71
C GLU A 52 10.19 -4.78 -5.38
N TYR A 53 9.36 -3.76 -5.17
CA TYR A 53 9.26 -3.07 -3.90
C TYR A 53 7.87 -3.25 -3.35
N LEU A 54 7.80 -3.76 -2.13
CA LEU A 54 6.56 -4.01 -1.40
C LEU A 54 6.24 -2.78 -0.57
N ALA A 55 5.01 -2.29 -0.66
CA ALA A 55 4.57 -1.14 0.12
C ALA A 55 3.36 -1.53 0.96
N PHE A 56 3.41 -1.18 2.26
CA PHE A 56 2.32 -1.33 3.21
C PHE A 56 1.75 0.04 3.49
N PHE A 57 0.54 0.31 2.97
CA PHE A 57 -0.17 1.55 3.19
C PHE A 57 -1.08 1.39 4.39
N LYS A 58 -0.76 2.06 5.49
CA LYS A 58 -1.52 1.95 6.75
C LYS A 58 -2.55 3.06 6.81
N THR A 59 -3.82 2.67 6.97
CA THR A 59 -4.95 3.60 6.98
C THR A 59 -6.11 3.03 7.77
N THR A 60 -7.29 3.67 7.65
CA THR A 60 -8.52 3.18 8.26
C THR A 60 -9.50 2.73 7.20
N LYS A 61 -10.48 1.93 7.59
CA LYS A 61 -11.53 1.42 6.71
C LYS A 61 -12.27 2.54 5.99
N LYS A 62 -12.39 3.70 6.61
CA LYS A 62 -13.01 4.88 6.01
C LYS A 62 -12.36 5.28 4.68
N ASN A 63 -11.03 5.16 4.59
CA ASN A 63 -10.28 5.57 3.40
C ASN A 63 -10.04 4.44 2.41
N GLU A 64 -10.50 3.23 2.70
CA GLU A 64 -10.23 2.03 1.91
C GLU A 64 -10.45 2.22 0.41
N LYS A 65 -11.67 2.62 0.05
CA LYS A 65 -12.07 2.74 -1.36
C LYS A 65 -11.26 3.80 -2.09
N THR A 66 -11.12 4.97 -1.49
CA THR A 66 -10.40 6.08 -2.09
C THR A 66 -8.92 5.75 -2.24
N LEU A 67 -8.31 5.14 -1.21
CA LEU A 67 -6.90 4.76 -1.27
C LEU A 67 -6.65 3.72 -2.36
N LYS A 68 -7.47 2.66 -2.43
CA LYS A 68 -7.34 1.64 -3.47
C LYS A 68 -7.45 2.25 -4.88
N ASN A 69 -8.41 3.13 -5.08
CA ASN A 69 -8.61 3.79 -6.37
C ASN A 69 -7.41 4.67 -6.75
N GLU A 70 -6.85 5.41 -5.79
CA GLU A 70 -5.68 6.25 -6.04
C GLU A 70 -4.44 5.42 -6.33
N ILE A 71 -4.22 4.33 -5.62
CA ILE A 71 -3.10 3.42 -5.91
C ILE A 71 -3.24 2.88 -7.35
N LYS A 72 -4.43 2.42 -7.71
CA LYS A 72 -4.70 1.90 -9.05
C LYS A 72 -4.41 2.94 -10.13
N LYS A 73 -4.83 4.17 -9.89
CA LYS A 73 -4.66 5.29 -10.83
C LYS A 73 -3.19 5.65 -11.04
N LEU A 74 -2.39 5.59 -9.98
CA LEU A 74 -0.97 5.97 -10.00
C LEU A 74 -0.04 4.81 -10.36
N HIS A 75 -0.57 3.59 -10.39
CA HIS A 75 0.24 2.38 -10.57
C HIS A 75 0.71 2.22 -12.00
N PRO A 76 1.99 1.86 -12.22
CA PRO A 76 2.51 1.63 -13.58
C PRO A 76 2.11 0.28 -14.19
N TYR A 77 1.64 -0.67 -13.38
CA TYR A 77 1.23 -1.99 -13.89
C TYR A 77 -0.20 -1.96 -14.40
N ASP A 78 -0.48 -2.76 -15.44
CA ASP A 78 -1.84 -2.96 -15.94
C ASP A 78 -2.70 -3.73 -14.94
N VAL A 79 -2.11 -4.72 -14.27
CA VAL A 79 -2.79 -5.54 -13.27
C VAL A 79 -2.00 -5.46 -11.96
N PRO A 80 -2.19 -4.39 -11.17
CA PRO A 80 -1.45 -4.23 -9.93
C PRO A 80 -1.99 -5.12 -8.82
N GLU A 81 -1.10 -5.57 -7.94
CA GLU A 81 -1.52 -6.19 -6.68
C GLU A 81 -2.04 -5.08 -5.77
N ILE A 82 -3.28 -5.19 -5.33
CA ILE A 82 -3.89 -4.29 -4.35
C ILE A 82 -4.68 -5.17 -3.40
N VAL A 83 -4.11 -5.47 -2.25
CA VAL A 83 -4.66 -6.41 -1.27
C VAL A 83 -4.92 -5.70 0.04
N GLU A 84 -6.09 -5.93 0.62
CA GLU A 84 -6.44 -5.39 1.92
C GLU A 84 -6.19 -6.42 3.00
N ILE A 85 -5.53 -6.01 4.08
CA ILE A 85 -5.33 -6.81 5.27
C ILE A 85 -6.04 -6.13 6.43
N ASN A 86 -6.94 -6.85 7.08
CA ASN A 86 -7.62 -6.37 8.28
C ASN A 86 -6.69 -6.50 9.48
N VAL A 87 -6.64 -5.47 10.33
CA VAL A 87 -5.82 -5.45 11.53
C VAL A 87 -6.71 -5.71 12.73
N ASN A 88 -6.50 -6.81 13.44
CA ASN A 88 -7.30 -7.19 14.60
C ASN A 88 -7.05 -6.27 15.80
N SER A 89 -5.80 -5.90 16.03
CA SER A 89 -5.45 -5.03 17.15
C SER A 89 -4.22 -4.20 16.81
N MET A 90 -4.12 -3.08 17.50
CA MET A 90 -3.04 -2.13 17.30
C MET A 90 -2.81 -1.42 18.63
N ASN A 91 -1.56 -1.12 18.94
CA ASN A 91 -1.22 -0.33 20.10
C ASN A 91 -2.01 0.98 20.09
N LYS A 92 -2.73 1.28 21.17
CA LYS A 92 -3.69 2.39 21.17
C LYS A 92 -3.09 3.76 20.82
N PRO A 93 -1.94 4.18 21.37
CA PRO A 93 -1.36 5.46 20.94
C PRO A 93 -1.03 5.51 19.47
N TYR A 94 -0.59 4.39 18.88
CA TYR A 94 -0.31 4.31 17.46
C TYR A 94 -1.60 4.38 16.63
N LEU A 95 -2.65 3.70 17.07
CA LEU A 95 -3.96 3.77 16.41
C LEU A 95 -4.50 5.19 16.42
N ASP A 96 -4.41 5.88 17.55
CA ASP A 96 -4.85 7.27 17.66
C ASP A 96 -4.11 8.17 16.66
N TRP A 97 -2.78 8.00 16.58
CA TRP A 97 -1.96 8.72 15.61
C TRP A 97 -2.37 8.42 14.17
N LEU A 98 -2.63 7.15 13.87
CA LEU A 98 -3.03 6.71 12.53
C LEU A 98 -4.36 7.33 12.13
N VAL A 99 -5.34 7.31 13.03
CA VAL A 99 -6.66 7.91 12.79
C VAL A 99 -6.53 9.42 12.56
N ASP A 100 -5.80 10.11 13.44
CA ASP A 100 -5.62 11.55 13.34
C ASP A 100 -4.91 11.96 12.04
N SER A 101 -3.97 11.14 11.57
CA SER A 101 -3.20 11.41 10.36
C SER A 101 -3.99 11.20 9.07
N THR A 102 -5.15 10.56 9.16
CA THR A 102 -5.96 10.20 7.99
C THR A 102 -7.39 10.76 8.03
N LEU A 103 -7.62 11.75 8.86
CA LEU A 103 -8.92 12.42 8.92
C LEU A 103 -9.20 13.29 7.70
#